data_4ba369e4abdf5471aace6331dadd5ecb
#
_entry.id   4ba369e4abdf5471aace6331dadd5ecb
#
_cell.length_a   1.000
_cell.length_b   1.000
_cell.length_c   1.000
_cell.angle_alpha   90.00
_cell.angle_beta   90.00
_cell.angle_gamma   90.00
#
_symmetry.space_group_name_H-M   'P 1'
#
loop_
_entity.id
_entity.type
_entity.pdbx_description
1 polymer ?
#
loop_
_entity_poly.entity_id
_entity_poly.type
_entity_poly.pdbx_seq_one_letter_code
_entity_poly.pdbx_strand_id
1 'polypeptide(L)'
;MADDDDLEGMDDAEGADDDALAAEWAAMADDEPDSSMGAAATRVLDQDEIDSLLGFQEGGDDQDKSGIEAIIDSGMVSYERLPMLEVVYDRLVRMMSTSLRNFTSDNVEVSLDNITSIRFGDYLNSIPLPAMLSVFKAEEWDNYGLITVDSSLIYSIVDVLLGGRRGTAAMRIEGRPYTTIERNLVERMVSVVLADLSAAFDPLSSVTMRFERLETNPRFATIARPANAAILARLRIDMEDRGGRLELLLPYATLEPVRELLLQMFMGEKFGRDSIWENHLATELWFTEVPIEVVLDEVTTSLGDVLNWDVGTFLPLQVTPESDVELRCGTVPMFRASMGRKGHNIAVRLEGKIEAE
;
A
#
# COMPACT_ATOMS: atom_id res chain seq x y z
N MET A 1 -63.52 29.68 -19.96
CA MET A 1 -63.99 30.67 -19.04
C MET A 1 -63.20 30.52 -17.76
N ALA A 2 -62.31 31.44 -17.62
CA ALA A 2 -61.62 32.00 -16.47
C ALA A 2 -60.60 31.05 -15.79
N ASP A 3 -59.37 31.38 -15.49
CA ASP A 3 -58.64 32.65 -15.53
C ASP A 3 -57.15 32.33 -15.67
N ASP A 4 -56.54 32.92 -16.70
CA ASP A 4 -55.14 33.28 -16.69
C ASP A 4 -55.00 34.56 -15.90
N ASP A 5 -54.21 34.53 -14.80
CA ASP A 5 -53.56 35.69 -14.19
C ASP A 5 -52.90 35.18 -12.89
N ASP A 6 -51.55 35.08 -12.93
CA ASP A 6 -50.68 35.28 -11.77
C ASP A 6 -49.26 34.65 -12.08
N LEU A 7 -48.58 35.19 -13.08
CA LEU A 7 -47.12 35.02 -13.22
C LEU A 7 -46.44 36.32 -13.74
N GLU A 8 -46.69 37.42 -13.09
CA GLU A 8 -45.84 38.62 -13.19
C GLU A 8 -45.48 39.08 -11.76
N GLY A 9 -44.27 38.76 -11.35
CA GLY A 9 -43.79 39.25 -10.06
C GLY A 9 -42.61 38.54 -9.43
N MET A 10 -41.74 37.89 -10.23
CA MET A 10 -40.57 37.18 -9.67
C MET A 10 -39.22 37.50 -10.35
N ASP A 11 -39.19 38.45 -11.30
CA ASP A 11 -37.94 38.81 -11.98
C ASP A 11 -37.29 40.12 -11.46
N ASP A 12 -37.89 40.82 -10.52
CA ASP A 12 -37.30 42.10 -10.03
C ASP A 12 -36.48 42.00 -8.74
N ALA A 13 -36.33 40.80 -8.15
CA ALA A 13 -35.61 40.64 -6.89
C ALA A 13 -34.12 40.18 -7.06
N GLU A 14 -33.74 39.58 -8.19
CA GLU A 14 -32.37 39.15 -8.41
C GLU A 14 -31.45 40.26 -8.95
N GLY A 15 -32.01 41.32 -9.57
CA GLY A 15 -31.22 42.43 -10.07
C GLY A 15 -30.78 43.43 -8.98
N ALA A 16 -31.43 43.46 -7.84
CA ALA A 16 -31.12 44.41 -6.77
C ALA A 16 -29.93 43.97 -5.88
N ASP A 17 -29.71 42.67 -5.78
CA ASP A 17 -28.58 42.14 -5.00
C ASP A 17 -27.25 42.17 -5.80
N ASP A 18 -27.30 42.03 -7.14
CA ASP A 18 -26.10 42.13 -7.97
C ASP A 18 -25.60 43.59 -8.11
N ASP A 19 -26.51 44.57 -8.18
CA ASP A 19 -26.14 45.99 -8.18
C ASP A 19 -25.62 46.43 -6.80
N ALA A 20 -26.10 45.88 -5.69
CA ALA A 20 -25.61 46.15 -4.34
C ALA A 20 -24.19 45.56 -4.14
N LEU A 21 -23.93 44.39 -4.65
CA LEU A 21 -22.60 43.75 -4.63
C LEU A 21 -21.62 44.49 -5.53
N ALA A 22 -22.04 44.93 -6.71
CA ALA A 22 -21.20 45.71 -7.60
C ALA A 22 -20.84 47.11 -7.01
N ALA A 23 -21.77 47.75 -6.29
CA ALA A 23 -21.52 48.98 -5.57
C ALA A 23 -20.58 48.81 -4.37
N GLU A 24 -20.64 47.70 -3.67
CA GLU A 24 -19.74 47.35 -2.56
C GLU A 24 -18.30 47.10 -3.06
N TRP A 25 -18.17 46.42 -4.20
CA TRP A 25 -16.86 46.23 -4.87
C TRP A 25 -16.28 47.54 -5.42
N ALA A 26 -17.10 48.45 -5.97
CA ALA A 26 -16.66 49.74 -6.44
C ALA A 26 -16.23 50.66 -5.27
N ALA A 27 -16.91 50.58 -4.12
CA ALA A 27 -16.52 51.34 -2.92
C ALA A 27 -15.22 50.83 -2.29
N MET A 28 -14.89 49.53 -2.45
CA MET A 28 -13.58 48.99 -2.06
C MET A 28 -12.44 49.37 -3.01
N ALA A 29 -12.75 49.73 -4.24
CA ALA A 29 -11.76 50.13 -5.23
C ALA A 29 -11.39 51.61 -5.17
N ASP A 30 -12.25 52.47 -4.56
CA ASP A 30 -12.03 53.94 -4.47
C ASP A 30 -11.43 54.38 -3.11
N ASP A 31 -11.11 53.45 -2.21
CA ASP A 31 -10.36 53.75 -0.99
C ASP A 31 -8.86 53.84 -1.39
N GLU A 32 -8.43 55.04 -1.76
CA GLU A 32 -7.01 55.34 -2.03
C GLU A 32 -6.21 55.03 -0.75
N PRO A 33 -5.29 54.02 -0.77
CA PRO A 33 -4.43 53.82 0.38
C PRO A 33 -3.45 55.00 0.48
N ASP A 34 -3.56 55.66 1.65
CA ASP A 34 -2.58 56.62 2.13
C ASP A 34 -1.16 56.19 1.76
N SER A 35 -0.39 57.07 1.21
CA SER A 35 0.94 56.88 0.56
C SER A 35 2.06 56.34 1.47
N SER A 36 1.75 55.68 2.56
CA SER A 36 2.71 55.03 3.47
C SER A 36 2.71 53.49 3.40
N MET A 37 1.78 52.84 2.67
CA MET A 37 1.71 51.37 2.54
C MET A 37 2.02 50.82 1.15
N GLY A 38 2.29 51.68 0.18
CA GLY A 38 2.61 51.33 -1.22
C GLY A 38 4.04 50.84 -1.47
N ALA A 39 4.89 50.74 -0.44
CA ALA A 39 6.29 50.30 -0.59
C ALA A 39 6.52 48.81 -0.35
N ALA A 40 5.48 48.04 0.04
CA ALA A 40 5.65 46.60 0.36
C ALA A 40 5.43 45.66 -0.84
N ALA A 41 4.83 46.12 -1.94
CA ALA A 41 4.52 45.26 -3.09
C ALA A 41 5.62 45.16 -4.15
N THR A 42 6.65 45.98 -4.05
CA THR A 42 7.82 45.96 -4.97
C THR A 42 9.15 45.99 -4.23
N ARG A 43 9.14 45.60 -2.97
CA ARG A 43 10.38 45.45 -2.21
C ARG A 43 11.11 44.22 -2.70
N VAL A 44 12.16 44.47 -3.53
CA VAL A 44 13.17 43.48 -3.80
C VAL A 44 13.77 43.11 -2.45
N LEU A 45 13.60 41.89 -2.00
CA LEU A 45 14.19 41.39 -0.77
C LEU A 45 15.69 41.58 -0.82
N ASP A 46 16.27 42.28 0.17
CA ASP A 46 17.70 42.42 0.30
C ASP A 46 18.35 41.04 0.52
N GLN A 47 19.60 40.92 0.09
CA GLN A 47 20.36 39.66 0.21
C GLN A 47 20.34 39.11 1.67
N ASP A 48 20.45 40.03 2.65
CA ASP A 48 20.39 39.66 4.09
C ASP A 48 19.00 39.14 4.52
N GLU A 49 17.91 39.64 3.92
CA GLU A 49 16.57 39.15 4.15
C GLU A 49 16.37 37.75 3.49
N ILE A 50 16.93 37.55 2.30
CA ILE A 50 16.95 36.28 1.60
C ILE A 50 17.78 35.26 2.39
N ASP A 51 18.95 35.67 2.87
CA ASP A 51 19.84 34.78 3.68
C ASP A 51 19.22 34.45 5.05
N SER A 52 18.49 35.42 5.66
CA SER A 52 17.73 35.14 6.89
C SER A 52 16.54 34.20 6.68
N LEU A 53 15.82 34.35 5.55
CA LEU A 53 14.70 33.43 5.18
C LEU A 53 15.21 32.03 4.80
N LEU A 54 16.44 31.95 4.27
CA LEU A 54 17.10 30.71 3.92
C LEU A 54 17.90 30.10 5.08
N GLY A 55 17.94 30.80 6.25
CA GLY A 55 18.63 30.33 7.46
C GLY A 55 20.13 30.56 7.45
N PHE A 56 20.65 31.40 6.57
CA PHE A 56 22.04 31.84 6.61
C PHE A 56 22.19 32.97 7.65
N GLN A 57 22.53 32.66 8.89
CA GLN A 57 23.02 33.65 9.85
C GLN A 57 24.54 33.55 9.93
N GLU A 58 25.23 34.61 9.52
CA GLU A 58 26.67 34.77 9.78
C GLU A 58 26.90 34.95 11.29
N GLY A 59 27.42 33.93 11.93
CA GLY A 59 28.05 34.05 13.25
C GLY A 59 27.42 33.21 14.35
N GLY A 60 27.93 32.00 14.53
CA GLY A 60 27.70 31.20 15.73
C GLY A 60 28.12 29.74 15.52
N ASP A 61 29.19 29.36 16.21
CA ASP A 61 29.70 27.99 16.30
C ASP A 61 28.57 26.97 16.64
N ASP A 62 28.64 25.82 16.01
CA ASP A 62 27.91 24.56 16.26
C ASP A 62 26.45 24.41 15.74
N GLN A 63 26.37 23.61 14.68
CA GLN A 63 25.25 22.67 14.35
C GLN A 63 23.88 23.27 13.94
N ASP A 64 23.86 24.29 13.12
CA ASP A 64 22.65 24.57 12.32
C ASP A 64 22.88 24.16 10.86
N LYS A 65 22.31 23.00 10.48
CA LYS A 65 22.19 22.59 9.08
C LYS A 65 21.52 23.74 8.34
N SER A 66 22.11 24.19 7.23
CA SER A 66 21.55 25.28 6.43
C SER A 66 20.08 25.00 6.13
N GLY A 67 19.23 26.03 6.11
CA GLY A 67 17.80 25.86 5.86
C GLY A 67 17.53 25.13 4.54
N ILE A 68 18.44 25.26 3.55
CA ILE A 68 18.40 24.52 2.28
C ILE A 68 18.70 23.05 2.49
N GLU A 69 19.66 22.67 3.32
CA GLU A 69 19.92 21.27 3.68
C GLU A 69 18.77 20.66 4.46
N ALA A 70 18.12 21.42 5.35
CA ALA A 70 16.92 20.98 6.05
C ALA A 70 15.74 20.81 5.06
N ILE A 71 15.58 21.68 4.05
CA ILE A 71 14.57 21.55 3.00
C ILE A 71 14.89 20.39 2.06
N ILE A 72 16.14 20.23 1.64
CA ILE A 72 16.59 19.10 0.82
C ILE A 72 16.44 17.78 1.62
N ASP A 73 16.83 17.80 2.88
CA ASP A 73 16.69 16.66 3.78
C ASP A 73 15.22 16.32 4.08
N SER A 74 14.35 17.31 4.20
CA SER A 74 12.89 17.11 4.36
C SER A 74 12.20 16.77 3.05
N GLY A 75 12.63 17.33 1.93
CA GLY A 75 12.05 17.12 0.60
C GLY A 75 12.45 15.79 -0.04
N MET A 76 13.57 15.16 0.38
CA MET A 76 14.01 13.88 -0.15
C MET A 76 13.30 12.67 0.48
N VAL A 77 12.51 12.86 1.52
CA VAL A 77 11.69 11.80 2.10
C VAL A 77 10.23 12.15 1.91
N SER A 78 9.78 12.08 0.66
CA SER A 78 8.35 11.96 0.36
C SER A 78 7.91 10.63 0.94
N TYR A 79 7.40 10.66 2.16
CA TYR A 79 6.86 9.48 2.83
C TYR A 79 5.58 9.08 2.13
N GLU A 80 5.69 8.10 1.26
CA GLU A 80 4.55 7.51 0.61
C GLU A 80 3.68 6.81 1.66
N ARG A 81 2.45 7.26 1.80
CA ARG A 81 1.51 6.62 2.71
C ARG A 81 1.09 5.28 2.13
N LEU A 82 1.20 4.22 2.91
CA LEU A 82 0.83 2.86 2.54
C LEU A 82 -0.45 2.45 3.28
N PRO A 83 -1.64 2.75 2.74
CA PRO A 83 -2.90 2.54 3.46
C PRO A 83 -3.13 1.07 3.85
N MET A 84 -2.73 0.15 2.98
CA MET A 84 -2.92 -1.28 3.23
C MET A 84 -2.02 -1.80 4.36
N LEU A 85 -0.91 -1.14 4.64
CA LEU A 85 -0.04 -1.50 5.76
C LEU A 85 -0.72 -1.23 7.11
N GLU A 86 -1.54 -0.18 7.22
CA GLU A 86 -2.35 0.08 8.43
C GLU A 86 -3.28 -1.10 8.71
N VAL A 87 -3.90 -1.65 7.67
CA VAL A 87 -4.80 -2.81 7.81
C VAL A 87 -4.06 -4.09 8.19
N VAL A 88 -2.85 -4.30 7.64
CA VAL A 88 -1.98 -5.42 8.03
C VAL A 88 -1.62 -5.31 9.51
N TYR A 89 -1.27 -4.13 9.99
CA TYR A 89 -0.92 -3.94 11.41
C TYR A 89 -2.13 -4.08 12.33
N ASP A 90 -3.32 -3.64 11.94
CA ASP A 90 -4.54 -3.88 12.69
C ASP A 90 -4.84 -5.38 12.83
N ARG A 91 -4.59 -6.15 11.78
CA ARG A 91 -4.68 -7.60 11.82
C ARG A 91 -3.61 -8.20 12.72
N LEU A 92 -2.36 -7.75 12.59
CA LEU A 92 -1.24 -8.17 13.42
C LEU A 92 -1.55 -7.98 14.90
N VAL A 93 -2.04 -6.83 15.30
CA VAL A 93 -2.40 -6.50 16.70
C VAL A 93 -3.39 -7.50 17.27
N ARG A 94 -4.44 -7.85 16.52
CA ARG A 94 -5.43 -8.85 16.94
C ARG A 94 -4.83 -10.24 17.11
N MET A 95 -3.96 -10.66 16.19
CA MET A 95 -3.28 -11.96 16.25
C MET A 95 -2.28 -11.99 17.41
N MET A 96 -1.43 -10.96 17.53
CA MET A 96 -0.47 -10.84 18.61
C MET A 96 -1.14 -10.89 20.00
N SER A 97 -2.28 -10.20 20.18
CA SER A 97 -3.03 -10.24 21.45
C SER A 97 -3.40 -11.69 21.84
N THR A 98 -3.78 -12.51 20.86
CA THR A 98 -4.13 -13.91 21.09
C THR A 98 -2.89 -14.78 21.33
N SER A 99 -1.87 -14.61 20.47
CA SER A 99 -0.65 -15.43 20.52
C SER A 99 0.18 -15.14 21.77
N LEU A 100 0.31 -13.86 22.14
CA LEU A 100 1.04 -13.47 23.36
C LEU A 100 0.29 -13.88 24.63
N ARG A 101 -1.06 -13.84 24.63
CA ARG A 101 -1.86 -14.38 25.74
C ARG A 101 -1.62 -15.86 25.92
N ASN A 102 -1.56 -16.62 24.85
CA ASN A 102 -1.24 -18.05 24.90
C ASN A 102 0.21 -18.30 25.34
N PHE A 103 1.14 -17.48 24.88
CA PHE A 103 2.56 -17.57 25.22
C PHE A 103 2.84 -17.28 26.69
N THR A 104 2.23 -16.24 27.24
CA THR A 104 2.43 -15.81 28.64
C THR A 104 1.48 -16.50 29.62
N SER A 105 0.36 -17.06 29.13
CA SER A 105 -0.76 -17.54 29.96
C SER A 105 -1.33 -16.45 30.88
N ASP A 106 -1.21 -15.20 30.48
CA ASP A 106 -1.72 -14.01 31.17
C ASP A 106 -2.61 -13.18 30.24
N ASN A 107 -3.36 -12.21 30.79
CA ASN A 107 -4.17 -11.33 29.97
C ASN A 107 -3.27 -10.28 29.31
N VAL A 108 -3.11 -10.40 28.00
CA VAL A 108 -2.29 -9.48 27.20
C VAL A 108 -3.17 -8.72 26.22
N GLU A 109 -3.03 -7.43 26.20
CA GLU A 109 -3.63 -6.53 25.22
C GLU A 109 -2.54 -5.85 24.41
N VAL A 110 -2.66 -5.90 23.09
CA VAL A 110 -1.75 -5.22 22.17
C VAL A 110 -2.51 -4.10 21.49
N SER A 111 -1.90 -2.94 21.38
CA SER A 111 -2.43 -1.79 20.65
C SER A 111 -1.37 -1.20 19.74
N LEU A 112 -1.82 -0.62 18.62
CA LEU A 112 -0.97 0.12 17.71
C LEU A 112 -0.99 1.60 18.09
N ASP A 113 0.13 2.14 18.55
CA ASP A 113 0.22 3.55 18.93
C ASP A 113 0.28 4.45 17.69
N ASN A 114 1.23 4.18 16.79
CA ASN A 114 1.39 4.94 15.55
C ASN A 114 2.22 4.20 14.51
N ILE A 115 2.07 4.63 13.26
CA ILE A 115 2.93 4.24 12.13
C ILE A 115 3.57 5.52 11.60
N THR A 116 4.87 5.57 11.55
CA THR A 116 5.64 6.72 11.07
C THR A 116 6.73 6.28 10.13
N SER A 117 7.06 7.14 9.17
CA SER A 117 8.25 6.96 8.36
C SER A 117 9.41 7.72 9.00
N ILE A 118 10.57 7.09 9.06
CA ILE A 118 11.78 7.61 9.69
C ILE A 118 13.01 7.19 8.88
N ARG A 119 14.11 7.93 8.97
CA ARG A 119 15.39 7.46 8.46
C ARG A 119 15.96 6.39 9.39
N PHE A 120 16.53 5.36 8.81
CA PHE A 120 17.08 4.25 9.56
C PHE A 120 18.16 4.68 10.59
N GLY A 121 19.02 5.62 10.19
CA GLY A 121 20.06 6.17 11.09
C GLY A 121 19.49 6.93 12.28
N ASP A 122 18.46 7.74 12.06
CA ASP A 122 17.80 8.52 13.11
C ASP A 122 17.07 7.58 14.08
N TYR A 123 16.44 6.53 13.55
CA TYR A 123 15.85 5.50 14.40
C TYR A 123 16.87 4.84 15.32
N LEU A 124 18.00 4.36 14.78
CA LEU A 124 19.03 3.71 15.61
C LEU A 124 19.56 4.62 16.72
N ASN A 125 19.65 5.93 16.46
CA ASN A 125 20.07 6.92 17.45
C ASN A 125 18.98 7.24 18.49
N SER A 126 17.72 7.02 18.16
CA SER A 126 16.56 7.31 19.03
C SER A 126 16.21 6.17 20.00
N ILE A 127 16.80 4.98 19.83
CA ILE A 127 16.47 3.81 20.65
C ILE A 127 16.93 4.02 22.10
N PRO A 128 16.00 4.01 23.07
CA PRO A 128 16.39 4.11 24.48
C PRO A 128 17.07 2.83 24.94
N LEU A 129 18.26 2.97 25.48
CA LEU A 129 19.03 1.83 26.02
C LEU A 129 18.78 1.68 27.53
N PRO A 130 18.77 0.44 28.07
CA PRO A 130 18.99 -0.84 27.40
C PRO A 130 17.75 -1.34 26.63
N ALA A 131 17.94 -1.92 25.45
CA ALA A 131 16.91 -2.54 24.62
C ALA A 131 17.46 -3.81 23.98
N MET A 132 16.57 -4.69 23.50
CA MET A 132 16.94 -5.82 22.65
C MET A 132 16.44 -5.59 21.23
N LEU A 133 17.35 -5.76 20.28
CA LEU A 133 17.11 -5.58 18.85
C LEU A 133 17.18 -6.93 18.15
N SER A 134 16.08 -7.38 17.61
CA SER A 134 15.96 -8.64 16.88
C SER A 134 15.94 -8.37 15.39
N VAL A 135 16.97 -8.80 14.70
CA VAL A 135 17.02 -8.76 13.23
C VAL A 135 16.32 -10.00 12.73
N PHE A 136 15.43 -9.82 11.75
CA PHE A 136 14.74 -10.90 11.06
C PHE A 136 14.85 -10.73 9.54
N LYS A 137 14.72 -11.83 8.84
CA LYS A 137 14.70 -11.87 7.37
C LYS A 137 13.31 -12.22 6.87
N ALA A 138 12.84 -11.48 5.87
CA ALA A 138 11.71 -11.87 5.04
C ALA A 138 12.24 -12.72 3.89
N GLU A 139 12.01 -14.04 3.94
CA GLU A 139 12.69 -14.99 3.05
C GLU A 139 12.34 -14.72 1.58
N GLU A 140 11.05 -14.56 1.26
CA GLU A 140 10.57 -14.37 -0.11
C GLU A 140 10.91 -12.98 -0.67
N TRP A 141 11.11 -11.99 0.21
CA TRP A 141 11.50 -10.62 -0.21
C TRP A 141 13.02 -10.40 -0.19
N ASP A 142 13.78 -11.42 0.26
CA ASP A 142 15.25 -11.42 0.40
C ASP A 142 15.82 -10.17 1.08
N ASN A 143 15.10 -9.67 2.07
CA ASN A 143 15.45 -8.45 2.80
C ASN A 143 15.19 -8.59 4.29
N TYR A 144 15.64 -7.60 5.07
CA TYR A 144 15.65 -7.62 6.52
C TYR A 144 14.69 -6.62 7.13
N GLY A 145 14.22 -6.93 8.35
CA GLY A 145 13.53 -6.02 9.23
C GLY A 145 14.11 -6.06 10.65
N LEU A 146 13.64 -5.18 11.49
CA LEU A 146 14.13 -5.03 12.87
C LEU A 146 12.92 -4.96 13.83
N ILE A 147 12.99 -5.74 14.91
CA ILE A 147 12.09 -5.62 16.05
C ILE A 147 12.91 -5.14 17.23
N THR A 148 12.51 -4.03 17.82
CA THR A 148 13.09 -3.50 19.05
C THR A 148 12.13 -3.71 20.21
N VAL A 149 12.63 -4.31 21.28
CA VAL A 149 11.88 -4.57 22.50
C VAL A 149 12.46 -3.73 23.62
N ASP A 150 11.64 -2.93 24.26
CA ASP A 150 12.09 -2.09 25.37
C ASP A 150 12.32 -2.88 26.65
N SER A 151 13.09 -2.31 27.58
CA SER A 151 13.42 -2.95 28.83
C SER A 151 12.22 -3.27 29.69
N SER A 152 11.20 -2.41 29.68
CA SER A 152 9.97 -2.59 30.47
C SER A 152 9.25 -3.85 30.03
N LEU A 153 9.10 -4.05 28.71
CA LEU A 153 8.49 -5.24 28.15
C LEU A 153 9.31 -6.49 28.42
N ILE A 154 10.65 -6.41 28.26
CA ILE A 154 11.56 -7.53 28.49
C ILE A 154 11.39 -8.05 29.93
N TYR A 155 11.50 -7.17 30.92
CA TYR A 155 11.37 -7.57 32.31
C TYR A 155 9.95 -8.03 32.67
N SER A 156 8.91 -7.40 32.07
CA SER A 156 7.52 -7.80 32.26
C SER A 156 7.28 -9.24 31.80
N ILE A 157 7.77 -9.59 30.62
CA ILE A 157 7.62 -10.94 30.05
C ILE A 157 8.45 -11.96 30.84
N VAL A 158 9.69 -11.62 31.17
CA VAL A 158 10.55 -12.50 31.96
C VAL A 158 9.92 -12.79 33.32
N ASP A 159 9.37 -11.78 33.99
CA ASP A 159 8.74 -11.92 35.29
C ASP A 159 7.46 -12.80 35.19
N VAL A 160 6.62 -12.60 34.18
CA VAL A 160 5.43 -13.42 33.95
C VAL A 160 5.80 -14.89 33.68
N LEU A 161 6.75 -15.13 32.77
CA LEU A 161 7.14 -16.49 32.38
C LEU A 161 7.87 -17.26 33.49
N LEU A 162 8.54 -16.55 34.39
CA LEU A 162 9.19 -17.14 35.55
C LEU A 162 8.25 -17.28 36.77
N GLY A 163 6.97 -16.97 36.61
CA GLY A 163 5.95 -17.12 37.64
C GLY A 163 5.93 -16.00 38.68
N GLY A 164 6.40 -14.82 38.33
CA GLY A 164 6.31 -13.61 39.16
C GLY A 164 4.88 -13.27 39.52
N ARG A 165 4.61 -13.04 40.81
CA ARG A 165 3.27 -12.66 41.29
C ARG A 165 2.92 -11.26 40.82
N ARG A 166 1.62 -11.04 40.53
CA ARG A 166 1.02 -9.72 40.37
C ARG A 166 1.36 -8.87 41.60
N GLY A 167 2.18 -7.87 41.43
CA GLY A 167 2.67 -7.06 42.55
C GLY A 167 2.78 -5.60 42.15
N THR A 168 2.45 -4.74 43.10
CA THR A 168 2.45 -3.27 42.99
C THR A 168 3.87 -2.64 43.02
N ALA A 169 4.92 -3.42 42.99
CA ALA A 169 6.30 -2.90 42.99
C ALA A 169 6.66 -2.44 41.57
N ALA A 170 6.90 -1.15 41.42
CA ALA A 170 7.47 -0.60 40.18
C ALA A 170 8.75 -1.38 39.81
N MET A 171 8.76 -1.97 38.63
CA MET A 171 9.89 -2.73 38.14
C MET A 171 11.10 -1.79 37.99
N ARG A 172 12.17 -2.06 38.73
CA ARG A 172 13.43 -1.31 38.59
C ARG A 172 14.12 -1.77 37.32
N ILE A 173 14.19 -0.88 36.34
CA ILE A 173 15.03 -1.08 35.17
C ILE A 173 16.49 -0.93 35.65
N GLU A 174 17.15 -2.05 35.83
CA GLU A 174 18.59 -2.06 36.14
C GLU A 174 19.35 -1.96 34.82
N GLY A 175 20.26 -1.02 34.69
CA GLY A 175 21.11 -0.84 33.49
C GLY A 175 22.19 -1.95 33.34
N ARG A 176 21.88 -3.18 33.75
CA ARG A 176 22.75 -4.34 33.62
C ARG A 176 22.64 -5.04 32.29
N PRO A 177 23.68 -5.73 31.82
CA PRO A 177 23.60 -6.58 30.66
C PRO A 177 22.53 -7.67 30.84
N TYR A 178 21.80 -7.98 29.76
CA TYR A 178 20.79 -9.06 29.76
C TYR A 178 21.45 -10.43 29.88
N THR A 179 20.86 -11.28 30.70
CA THR A 179 21.28 -12.68 30.85
C THR A 179 20.91 -13.54 29.66
N THR A 180 21.52 -14.70 29.52
CA THR A 180 21.20 -15.66 28.47
C THR A 180 19.74 -16.15 28.56
N ILE A 181 19.19 -16.28 29.78
CA ILE A 181 17.79 -16.69 29.98
C ILE A 181 16.85 -15.60 29.43
N GLU A 182 17.07 -14.35 29.77
CA GLU A 182 16.28 -13.22 29.29
C GLU A 182 16.33 -13.14 27.75
N ARG A 183 17.52 -13.28 27.17
CA ARG A 183 17.68 -13.32 25.71
C ARG A 183 16.89 -14.45 25.05
N ASN A 184 16.96 -15.66 25.56
CA ASN A 184 16.24 -16.80 25.01
C ASN A 184 14.71 -16.65 25.15
N LEU A 185 14.22 -16.04 26.22
CA LEU A 185 12.79 -15.79 26.41
C LEU A 185 12.28 -14.75 25.41
N VAL A 186 13.05 -13.66 25.21
CA VAL A 186 12.73 -12.62 24.21
C VAL A 186 12.79 -13.19 22.79
N GLU A 187 13.78 -14.03 22.47
CA GLU A 187 13.88 -14.69 21.16
C GLU A 187 12.63 -15.53 20.85
N ARG A 188 12.16 -16.28 21.86
CA ARG A 188 10.92 -17.07 21.72
C ARG A 188 9.71 -16.17 21.52
N MET A 189 9.58 -15.09 22.28
CA MET A 189 8.50 -14.13 22.09
C MET A 189 8.55 -13.51 20.68
N VAL A 190 9.73 -13.07 20.25
CA VAL A 190 9.91 -12.47 18.91
C VAL A 190 9.55 -13.48 17.82
N SER A 191 9.89 -14.76 18.00
CA SER A 191 9.49 -15.81 17.03
C SER A 191 7.97 -15.95 16.92
N VAL A 192 7.23 -15.81 18.03
CA VAL A 192 5.75 -15.78 18.00
C VAL A 192 5.25 -14.55 17.24
N VAL A 193 5.81 -13.37 17.52
CA VAL A 193 5.43 -12.13 16.82
C VAL A 193 5.71 -12.21 15.31
N LEU A 194 6.85 -12.81 14.92
CA LEU A 194 7.20 -12.98 13.51
C LEU A 194 6.26 -13.96 12.78
N ALA A 195 5.81 -15.01 13.46
CA ALA A 195 4.79 -15.93 12.92
C ALA A 195 3.46 -15.20 12.69
N ASP A 196 3.04 -14.36 13.63
CA ASP A 196 1.84 -13.53 13.50
C ASP A 196 2.00 -12.49 12.39
N LEU A 197 3.19 -11.88 12.26
CA LEU A 197 3.49 -10.94 11.18
C LEU A 197 3.42 -11.59 9.80
N SER A 198 3.98 -12.79 9.66
CA SER A 198 3.87 -13.59 8.43
C SER A 198 2.40 -13.84 8.07
N ALA A 199 1.62 -14.31 9.03
CA ALA A 199 0.20 -14.57 8.83
C ALA A 199 -0.64 -13.29 8.61
N ALA A 200 -0.20 -12.14 9.11
CA ALA A 200 -0.86 -10.86 8.86
C ALA A 200 -0.66 -10.40 7.40
N PHE A 201 0.49 -10.67 6.80
CA PHE A 201 0.79 -10.38 5.40
C PHE A 201 0.20 -11.40 4.41
N ASP A 202 -0.11 -12.61 4.83
CA ASP A 202 -0.56 -13.72 3.97
C ASP A 202 -1.67 -13.35 2.96
N PRO A 203 -2.69 -12.51 3.29
CA PRO A 203 -3.70 -12.11 2.33
C PRO A 203 -3.20 -11.20 1.20
N LEU A 204 -2.07 -10.50 1.40
CA LEU A 204 -1.46 -9.63 0.41
C LEU A 204 -0.38 -10.36 -0.38
N SER A 205 0.52 -10.99 0.35
CA SER A 205 1.65 -11.72 -0.20
C SER A 205 2.09 -12.73 0.85
N SER A 206 2.19 -13.99 0.45
CA SER A 206 2.74 -15.02 1.32
C SER A 206 4.21 -14.73 1.56
N VAL A 207 4.58 -14.54 2.82
CA VAL A 207 5.96 -14.23 3.24
C VAL A 207 6.26 -14.90 4.58
N THR A 208 7.46 -15.46 4.69
CA THR A 208 7.97 -16.10 5.91
C THR A 208 8.97 -15.18 6.58
N MET A 209 8.58 -14.65 7.73
CA MET A 209 9.46 -13.82 8.56
C MET A 209 10.24 -14.70 9.52
N ARG A 210 11.56 -14.76 9.35
CA ARG A 210 12.43 -15.63 10.14
C ARG A 210 13.37 -14.83 11.03
N PHE A 211 13.41 -15.16 12.32
CA PHE A 211 14.41 -14.65 13.23
C PHE A 211 15.83 -15.03 12.78
N GLU A 212 16.75 -14.08 12.80
CA GLU A 212 18.14 -14.30 12.41
C GLU A 212 19.09 -14.14 13.58
N ARG A 213 19.08 -12.97 14.25
CA ARG A 213 19.96 -12.68 15.37
C ARG A 213 19.40 -11.66 16.35
N LEU A 214 19.86 -11.71 17.59
CA LEU A 214 19.52 -10.78 18.65
C LEU A 214 20.74 -9.94 19.03
N GLU A 215 20.59 -8.62 18.97
CA GLU A 215 21.60 -7.63 19.31
C GLU A 215 21.16 -6.77 20.49
N THR A 216 22.12 -6.29 21.27
CA THR A 216 21.85 -5.35 22.37
C THR A 216 22.45 -3.98 22.11
N ASN A 217 23.26 -3.87 21.07
CA ASN A 217 23.87 -2.62 20.63
C ASN A 217 23.33 -2.25 19.25
N PRO A 218 22.69 -1.09 19.09
CA PRO A 218 22.12 -0.64 17.81
C PRO A 218 23.11 -0.64 16.64
N ARG A 219 24.39 -0.42 16.91
CA ARG A 219 25.43 -0.42 15.87
C ARG A 219 25.60 -1.77 15.16
N PHE A 220 25.28 -2.87 15.85
CA PHE A 220 25.35 -4.22 15.26
C PHE A 220 24.04 -4.67 14.61
N ALA A 221 22.95 -3.94 14.86
CA ALA A 221 21.64 -4.19 14.24
C ALA A 221 21.45 -3.44 12.91
N THR A 222 22.55 -3.03 12.27
CA THR A 222 22.49 -2.32 10.99
C THR A 222 22.03 -3.27 9.86
N ILE A 223 20.84 -3.02 9.33
CA ILE A 223 20.21 -3.79 8.21
C ILE A 223 20.04 -2.96 6.94
N ALA A 224 20.18 -1.64 7.05
CA ALA A 224 20.04 -0.71 5.93
C ALA A 224 21.07 0.43 6.07
N ARG A 225 21.23 1.22 5.03
CA ARG A 225 22.06 2.44 5.10
C ARG A 225 21.37 3.48 5.98
N PRO A 226 22.11 4.29 6.75
CA PRO A 226 21.52 5.30 7.64
C PRO A 226 20.57 6.28 6.95
N ALA A 227 20.83 6.62 5.69
CA ALA A 227 20.01 7.52 4.90
C ALA A 227 18.71 6.88 4.37
N ASN A 228 18.59 5.55 4.40
CA ASN A 228 17.42 4.87 3.88
C ASN A 228 16.19 5.14 4.75
N ALA A 229 15.07 5.38 4.10
CA ALA A 229 13.79 5.49 4.76
C ALA A 229 13.28 4.10 5.21
N ALA A 230 12.63 4.08 6.35
CA ALA A 230 12.00 2.90 6.92
C ALA A 230 10.65 3.27 7.55
N ILE A 231 9.74 2.33 7.58
CA ILE A 231 8.48 2.46 8.28
C ILE A 231 8.64 1.88 9.68
N LEU A 232 8.26 2.67 10.66
CA LEU A 232 8.28 2.33 12.07
C LEU A 232 6.85 2.22 12.59
N ALA A 233 6.45 1.02 12.99
CA ALA A 233 5.22 0.78 13.73
C ALA A 233 5.54 0.60 15.21
N ARG A 234 4.91 1.43 16.06
CA ARG A 234 5.03 1.33 17.52
C ARG A 234 3.84 0.62 18.08
N LEU A 235 4.10 -0.49 18.72
CA LEU A 235 3.12 -1.34 19.38
C LEU A 235 3.28 -1.22 20.89
N ARG A 236 2.17 -1.05 21.58
CA ARG A 236 2.09 -1.12 23.04
C ARG A 236 1.56 -2.48 23.43
N ILE A 237 2.21 -3.13 24.36
CA ILE A 237 1.82 -4.41 24.94
C ILE A 237 1.56 -4.22 26.41
N ASP A 238 0.30 -4.33 26.83
CA ASP A 238 -0.16 -4.17 28.20
C ASP A 238 -0.54 -5.53 28.80
N MET A 239 -0.02 -5.81 29.98
CA MET A 239 -0.26 -7.03 30.74
C MET A 239 -0.69 -6.63 32.16
N GLU A 240 -1.97 -6.30 32.34
CA GLU A 240 -2.52 -5.75 33.59
C GLU A 240 -1.72 -4.51 34.10
N ASP A 241 -0.91 -4.67 35.18
CA ASP A 241 -0.11 -3.58 35.75
C ASP A 241 1.30 -3.47 35.16
N ARG A 242 1.60 -4.24 34.12
CA ARG A 242 2.93 -4.36 33.49
C ARG A 242 2.78 -4.21 32.00
N GLY A 243 3.89 -4.02 31.32
CA GLY A 243 3.90 -3.92 29.88
C GLY A 243 5.09 -3.14 29.37
N GLY A 244 5.03 -2.76 28.13
CA GLY A 244 6.04 -1.95 27.49
C GLY A 244 5.78 -1.79 25.99
N ARG A 245 6.83 -1.45 25.26
CA ARG A 245 6.77 -1.16 23.84
C ARG A 245 7.53 -2.16 23.03
N LEU A 246 6.95 -2.49 21.89
CA LEU A 246 7.60 -3.22 20.83
C LEU A 246 7.56 -2.34 19.58
N GLU A 247 8.71 -2.13 18.97
CA GLU A 247 8.82 -1.35 17.75
C GLU A 247 9.22 -2.26 16.60
N LEU A 248 8.43 -2.21 15.53
CA LEU A 248 8.68 -2.95 14.29
C LEU A 248 9.12 -1.98 13.21
N LEU A 249 10.32 -2.17 12.70
CA LEU A 249 10.90 -1.35 11.65
C LEU A 249 11.09 -2.15 10.37
N LEU A 250 10.50 -1.68 9.29
CA LEU A 250 10.61 -2.24 7.95
C LEU A 250 11.20 -1.19 7.00
N PRO A 251 12.42 -1.38 6.49
CA PRO A 251 12.94 -0.54 5.41
C PRO A 251 12.02 -0.55 4.18
N TYR A 252 11.90 0.57 3.47
CA TYR A 252 11.13 0.62 2.22
C TYR A 252 11.64 -0.39 1.19
N ALA A 253 12.96 -0.62 1.16
CA ALA A 253 13.55 -1.66 0.31
C ALA A 253 13.02 -3.08 0.60
N THR A 254 12.62 -3.36 1.85
CA THR A 254 12.02 -4.64 2.23
C THR A 254 10.58 -4.75 1.75
N LEU A 255 9.85 -3.63 1.69
CA LEU A 255 8.46 -3.58 1.22
C LEU A 255 8.31 -3.39 -0.30
N GLU A 256 9.43 -3.14 -1.02
CA GLU A 256 9.41 -2.88 -2.47
C GLU A 256 8.68 -3.96 -3.27
N PRO A 257 8.86 -5.29 -3.02
CA PRO A 257 8.15 -6.33 -3.77
C PRO A 257 6.62 -6.29 -3.63
N VAL A 258 6.11 -5.72 -2.55
CA VAL A 258 4.67 -5.65 -2.25
C VAL A 258 4.13 -4.22 -2.25
N ARG A 259 4.96 -3.24 -2.65
CA ARG A 259 4.63 -1.83 -2.61
C ARG A 259 3.35 -1.49 -3.37
N GLU A 260 3.18 -2.01 -4.57
CA GLU A 260 1.98 -1.77 -5.38
C GLU A 260 0.70 -2.26 -4.69
N LEU A 261 0.78 -3.38 -3.97
CA LEU A 261 -0.34 -3.90 -3.19
C LEU A 261 -0.61 -3.04 -1.94
N LEU A 262 0.46 -2.51 -1.31
CA LEU A 262 0.35 -1.66 -0.13
C LEU A 262 -0.18 -0.26 -0.43
N LEU A 263 -0.02 0.24 -1.65
CA LEU A 263 -0.54 1.52 -2.13
C LEU A 263 -2.03 1.49 -2.45
N GLN A 264 -2.60 0.32 -2.66
CA GLN A 264 -4.02 0.19 -2.97
C GLN A 264 -4.84 0.77 -1.81
N MET A 265 -5.82 1.63 -2.15
CA MET A 265 -6.77 2.12 -1.15
C MET A 265 -7.77 1.00 -0.82
N PHE A 266 -7.99 0.78 0.46
CA PHE A 266 -9.06 -0.09 0.93
C PHE A 266 -10.41 0.52 0.56
N MET A 267 -10.98 0.07 -0.53
CA MET A 267 -12.36 0.37 -0.93
C MET A 267 -13.29 -0.71 -0.37
N GLY A 268 -13.50 -0.69 0.92
CA GLY A 268 -14.46 -1.52 1.67
C GLY A 268 -14.88 -2.83 1.02
N GLU A 269 -14.73 -3.90 1.71
CA GLU A 269 -15.11 -5.30 1.54
C GLU A 269 -13.99 -6.24 1.07
N LYS A 270 -13.52 -6.99 2.07
CA LYS A 270 -12.78 -8.26 2.01
C LYS A 270 -11.35 -8.22 1.50
N PHE A 271 -10.46 -8.09 2.47
CA PHE A 271 -9.17 -8.77 2.40
C PHE A 271 -9.40 -10.28 2.23
N GLY A 272 -9.01 -10.74 1.12
CA GLY A 272 -9.12 -12.12 0.71
C GLY A 272 -9.86 -12.16 -0.62
N ARG A 273 -9.24 -12.76 -1.62
CA ARG A 273 -9.95 -13.28 -2.77
C ARG A 273 -11.20 -13.93 -2.21
N ASP A 274 -12.37 -13.48 -2.61
CA ASP A 274 -13.61 -14.17 -2.31
C ASP A 274 -13.52 -15.50 -3.07
N SER A 275 -12.90 -16.49 -2.42
CA SER A 275 -12.73 -17.82 -3.00
C SER A 275 -14.08 -18.43 -3.40
N ILE A 276 -15.16 -17.97 -2.77
CA ILE A 276 -16.53 -18.37 -3.11
C ILE A 276 -16.93 -17.69 -4.42
N TRP A 277 -16.64 -16.39 -4.58
CA TRP A 277 -16.93 -15.64 -5.81
C TRP A 277 -16.05 -16.09 -6.97
N GLU A 278 -14.75 -16.28 -6.72
CA GLU A 278 -13.79 -16.76 -7.72
C GLU A 278 -14.17 -18.17 -8.21
N ASN A 279 -14.51 -19.08 -7.30
CA ASN A 279 -14.96 -20.40 -7.65
C ASN A 279 -16.34 -20.40 -8.35
N HIS A 280 -17.25 -19.53 -7.93
CA HIS A 280 -18.54 -19.39 -8.60
C HIS A 280 -18.35 -18.82 -10.01
N LEU A 281 -17.55 -17.76 -10.15
CA LEU A 281 -17.25 -17.17 -11.46
C LEU A 281 -16.53 -18.18 -12.37
N ALA A 282 -15.55 -18.91 -11.85
CA ALA A 282 -14.87 -19.97 -12.60
C ALA A 282 -15.87 -21.06 -13.06
N THR A 283 -16.80 -21.45 -12.19
CA THR A 283 -17.84 -22.43 -12.53
C THR A 283 -18.78 -21.90 -13.60
N GLU A 284 -19.24 -20.66 -13.47
CA GLU A 284 -20.13 -20.05 -14.47
C GLU A 284 -19.43 -19.84 -15.83
N LEU A 285 -18.14 -19.49 -15.82
CA LEU A 285 -17.34 -19.40 -17.05
C LEU A 285 -17.22 -20.75 -17.78
N TRP A 286 -17.12 -21.86 -17.03
CA TRP A 286 -17.09 -23.20 -17.62
C TRP A 286 -18.40 -23.60 -18.31
N PHE A 287 -19.52 -23.05 -17.87
CA PHE A 287 -20.84 -23.30 -18.47
C PHE A 287 -21.27 -22.26 -19.51
N THR A 288 -20.45 -21.22 -19.71
CA THR A 288 -20.74 -20.18 -20.70
C THR A 288 -20.65 -20.74 -22.11
N GLU A 289 -21.73 -20.64 -22.86
CA GLU A 289 -21.76 -21.02 -24.25
C GLU A 289 -21.16 -19.93 -25.14
N VAL A 290 -20.19 -20.30 -25.95
CA VAL A 290 -19.54 -19.41 -26.90
C VAL A 290 -19.78 -19.91 -28.33
N PRO A 291 -20.16 -19.04 -29.29
CA PRO A 291 -20.28 -19.43 -30.68
C PRO A 291 -18.91 -19.75 -31.27
N ILE A 292 -18.79 -20.93 -31.86
CA ILE A 292 -17.59 -21.35 -32.57
C ILE A 292 -17.90 -21.36 -34.06
N GLU A 293 -17.13 -20.63 -34.83
CA GLU A 293 -17.18 -20.58 -36.26
C GLU A 293 -16.08 -21.45 -36.87
N VAL A 294 -16.46 -22.19 -37.92
CA VAL A 294 -15.52 -22.97 -38.70
C VAL A 294 -15.22 -22.21 -39.98
N VAL A 295 -14.06 -21.63 -40.06
CA VAL A 295 -13.63 -20.86 -41.23
C VAL A 295 -12.98 -21.80 -42.21
N LEU A 296 -13.61 -21.88 -43.39
CA LEU A 296 -13.16 -22.76 -44.47
C LEU A 296 -12.02 -22.13 -45.27
N ASP A 297 -12.18 -20.88 -45.65
CA ASP A 297 -11.18 -20.07 -46.35
C ASP A 297 -11.51 -18.59 -46.22
N GLU A 298 -10.50 -17.73 -46.35
CA GLU A 298 -10.65 -16.27 -46.40
C GLU A 298 -10.06 -15.73 -47.70
N VAL A 299 -10.90 -15.12 -48.51
CA VAL A 299 -10.49 -14.55 -49.79
C VAL A 299 -10.57 -13.04 -49.73
N THR A 300 -9.43 -12.39 -49.98
CA THR A 300 -9.40 -10.93 -50.10
C THR A 300 -9.75 -10.51 -51.50
N THR A 301 -10.77 -9.66 -51.64
CA THR A 301 -11.21 -9.16 -52.94
C THR A 301 -11.40 -7.64 -52.91
N SER A 302 -11.42 -7.00 -54.06
CA SER A 302 -11.65 -5.54 -54.12
C SER A 302 -13.12 -5.19 -53.92
N LEU A 303 -13.38 -4.00 -53.32
CA LEU A 303 -14.76 -3.49 -53.20
C LEU A 303 -15.43 -3.33 -54.55
N GLY A 304 -14.69 -2.98 -55.59
CA GLY A 304 -15.21 -2.87 -56.96
C GLY A 304 -15.73 -4.19 -57.53
N ASP A 305 -15.06 -5.29 -57.23
CA ASP A 305 -15.48 -6.64 -57.63
C ASP A 305 -16.76 -7.03 -56.88
N VAL A 306 -16.80 -6.76 -55.56
CA VAL A 306 -17.97 -7.05 -54.72
C VAL A 306 -19.22 -6.30 -55.19
N LEU A 307 -19.08 -5.05 -55.59
CA LEU A 307 -20.20 -4.23 -56.11
C LEU A 307 -20.75 -4.72 -57.48
N ASN A 308 -19.95 -5.50 -58.23
CA ASN A 308 -20.33 -6.07 -59.51
C ASN A 308 -20.85 -7.52 -59.42
N TRP A 309 -21.01 -8.07 -58.21
CA TRP A 309 -21.51 -9.42 -58.02
C TRP A 309 -23.01 -9.48 -58.25
N ASP A 310 -23.43 -10.40 -59.09
CA ASP A 310 -24.82 -10.71 -59.38
C ASP A 310 -25.18 -12.12 -58.89
N VAL A 311 -26.47 -12.41 -58.83
CA VAL A 311 -26.96 -13.76 -58.48
C VAL A 311 -26.45 -14.77 -59.51
N GLY A 312 -25.59 -15.67 -59.09
CA GLY A 312 -24.90 -16.66 -59.94
C GLY A 312 -23.40 -16.40 -60.13
N THR A 313 -22.85 -15.34 -59.52
CA THR A 313 -21.40 -15.12 -59.48
C THR A 313 -20.69 -16.26 -58.78
N PHE A 314 -19.61 -16.75 -59.37
CA PHE A 314 -18.84 -17.87 -58.85
C PHE A 314 -17.63 -17.36 -58.09
N LEU A 315 -17.54 -17.72 -56.82
CA LEU A 315 -16.38 -17.41 -55.97
C LEU A 315 -15.50 -18.66 -55.82
N PRO A 316 -14.33 -18.70 -56.46
CA PRO A 316 -13.44 -19.85 -56.31
C PRO A 316 -12.75 -19.79 -54.94
N LEU A 317 -12.93 -20.81 -54.11
CA LEU A 317 -12.19 -21.01 -52.87
C LEU A 317 -10.98 -21.92 -53.14
N GLN A 318 -9.86 -21.66 -52.47
CA GLN A 318 -8.65 -22.44 -52.64
C GLN A 318 -8.58 -23.60 -51.64
N VAL A 319 -9.68 -24.25 -51.36
CA VAL A 319 -9.78 -25.38 -50.42
C VAL A 319 -10.00 -26.68 -51.15
N THR A 320 -9.34 -27.71 -50.63
CA THR A 320 -9.60 -29.10 -51.01
C THR A 320 -10.27 -29.85 -49.87
N PRO A 321 -10.91 -30.99 -50.13
CA PRO A 321 -11.55 -31.80 -49.06
C PRO A 321 -10.56 -32.23 -47.94
N GLU A 322 -9.28 -32.13 -48.19
CA GLU A 322 -8.20 -32.53 -47.30
C GLU A 322 -7.51 -31.31 -46.65
N SER A 323 -7.99 -30.08 -46.95
CA SER A 323 -7.43 -28.87 -46.34
C SER A 323 -7.88 -28.75 -44.88
N ASP A 324 -6.98 -28.28 -44.05
CA ASP A 324 -7.27 -27.93 -42.65
C ASP A 324 -8.20 -26.72 -42.61
N VAL A 325 -9.15 -26.75 -41.68
CA VAL A 325 -10.04 -25.64 -41.35
C VAL A 325 -9.69 -25.06 -39.99
N GLU A 326 -10.00 -23.79 -39.82
CA GLU A 326 -9.72 -23.08 -38.59
C GLU A 326 -11.01 -22.86 -37.79
N LEU A 327 -10.97 -23.23 -36.50
CA LEU A 327 -12.03 -22.91 -35.55
C LEU A 327 -11.69 -21.61 -34.81
N ARG A 328 -12.63 -20.65 -34.88
CA ARG A 328 -12.51 -19.35 -34.23
C ARG A 328 -13.67 -19.09 -33.28
N CYS A 329 -13.37 -18.34 -32.23
CA CYS A 329 -14.35 -17.70 -31.39
C CYS A 329 -14.27 -16.19 -31.62
N GLY A 330 -15.19 -15.63 -32.39
CA GLY A 330 -15.10 -14.26 -32.89
C GLY A 330 -13.85 -14.08 -33.78
N THR A 331 -12.92 -13.25 -33.35
CA THR A 331 -11.66 -12.99 -34.09
C THR A 331 -10.49 -13.87 -33.65
N VAL A 332 -10.66 -14.68 -32.59
CA VAL A 332 -9.56 -15.43 -31.98
C VAL A 332 -9.52 -16.86 -32.57
N PRO A 333 -8.43 -17.24 -33.24
CA PRO A 333 -8.24 -18.61 -33.72
C PRO A 333 -7.91 -19.53 -32.53
N MET A 334 -8.61 -20.66 -32.43
CA MET A 334 -8.50 -21.59 -31.31
C MET A 334 -7.86 -22.93 -31.70
N PHE A 335 -8.37 -23.53 -32.78
CA PHE A 335 -7.97 -24.88 -33.16
C PHE A 335 -7.86 -25.03 -34.69
N ARG A 336 -6.95 -25.91 -35.11
CA ARG A 336 -6.93 -26.49 -36.46
C ARG A 336 -7.73 -27.79 -36.44
N ALA A 337 -8.50 -28.03 -37.51
CA ALA A 337 -9.31 -29.20 -37.62
C ALA A 337 -9.41 -29.67 -39.07
N SER A 338 -9.66 -30.94 -39.30
CA SER A 338 -9.99 -31.50 -40.60
C SER A 338 -11.50 -31.63 -40.76
N MET A 339 -11.99 -31.32 -41.93
CA MET A 339 -13.41 -31.41 -42.28
C MET A 339 -13.80 -32.83 -42.69
N GLY A 340 -14.95 -33.27 -42.27
CA GLY A 340 -15.45 -34.59 -42.60
C GLY A 340 -16.98 -34.70 -42.51
N ARG A 341 -17.51 -35.90 -42.67
CA ARG A 341 -18.93 -36.17 -42.59
C ARG A 341 -19.22 -37.22 -41.55
N LYS A 342 -20.16 -36.95 -40.65
CA LYS A 342 -20.66 -37.90 -39.66
C LYS A 342 -22.16 -38.08 -39.86
N GLY A 343 -22.56 -39.19 -40.51
CA GLY A 343 -23.94 -39.41 -40.87
C GLY A 343 -24.41 -38.44 -41.98
N HIS A 344 -25.41 -37.63 -41.65
CA HIS A 344 -25.95 -36.60 -42.57
C HIS A 344 -25.38 -35.20 -42.32
N ASN A 345 -24.58 -35.02 -41.25
CA ASN A 345 -24.05 -33.73 -40.86
C ASN A 345 -22.58 -33.57 -41.26
N ILE A 346 -22.18 -32.35 -41.58
CA ILE A 346 -20.77 -31.97 -41.70
C ILE A 346 -20.21 -31.92 -40.29
N ALA A 347 -19.05 -32.45 -40.09
CA ALA A 347 -18.37 -32.50 -38.82
C ALA A 347 -16.92 -32.10 -38.99
N VAL A 348 -16.33 -31.56 -37.97
CA VAL A 348 -14.89 -31.26 -37.90
C VAL A 348 -14.22 -32.09 -36.82
N ARG A 349 -13.02 -32.53 -37.11
CA ARG A 349 -12.16 -33.27 -36.17
C ARG A 349 -10.99 -32.38 -35.79
N LEU A 350 -10.89 -32.07 -34.49
CA LEU A 350 -9.80 -31.27 -33.98
C LEU A 350 -8.47 -32.02 -34.15
N GLU A 351 -7.46 -31.34 -34.67
CA GLU A 351 -6.11 -31.89 -34.88
C GLU A 351 -5.06 -31.23 -33.97
N GLY A 352 -5.20 -29.95 -33.68
CA GLY A 352 -4.27 -29.24 -32.83
C GLY A 352 -4.82 -27.91 -32.32
N LYS A 353 -4.24 -27.43 -31.21
CA LYS A 353 -4.50 -26.10 -30.65
C LYS A 353 -3.59 -25.09 -31.35
N ILE A 354 -4.13 -23.93 -31.70
CA ILE A 354 -3.34 -22.80 -32.21
C ILE A 354 -2.89 -22.02 -30.97
N GLU A 355 -1.59 -21.90 -30.74
CA GLU A 355 -1.04 -21.00 -29.71
C GLU A 355 -1.18 -19.57 -30.24
N ALA A 356 -1.89 -18.73 -29.48
CA ALA A 356 -1.92 -17.29 -29.77
C ALA A 356 -0.56 -16.70 -29.39
N GLU A 357 0.10 -16.03 -30.34
CA GLU A 357 1.30 -15.22 -30.08
C GLU A 357 0.98 -14.00 -29.20
#